data_063b5ccb3935e449f771674b1997ce16
#
_entry.id   063b5ccb3935e449f771674b1997ce16
#
_cell.length_a   1.000
_cell.length_b   1.000
_cell.length_c   1.000
_cell.angle_alpha   90.00
_cell.angle_beta   90.00
_cell.angle_gamma   90.00
#
_symmetry.space_group_name_H-M   'P 1'
#
loop_
_entity.id
_entity.type
_entity.pdbx_description
1 polymer ?
#
loop_
_entity_poly.entity_id
_entity_poly.type
_entity_poly.pdbx_seq_one_letter_code
_entity_poly.pdbx_strand_id
1 'polypeptide(L)'
;MNFRYIWSYQMKKWEYNTSLIKYRRILGESERGDNMGDLATKLQEELTCETVFKIGGIGIAESTVITWVIMAILLLFAILMTRNLKVDHISKRQAAAEFIVVKLNSMVEGMIGKENRKFVPYLITVLLYIGVSNVIGLFGLKPPTKDLNVTAALSIMSIILIEAAGIQKRGVKGWCKNFAEPIAIVAPINVLEIFIRPLSLCMRLFGNVLGAFVIMELIKQLVPVVLPLPFSFYFDIFDGLIQAYVFVFLTSLFIKEA
;
A
#
# COMPACT_ATOMS: atom_id res chain seq x y z
N MET A 1 -69.69 10.50 29.37
CA MET A 1 -68.55 10.53 28.44
C MET A 1 -67.85 9.20 28.55
N ASN A 2 -67.86 8.37 27.46
CA ASN A 2 -67.67 6.94 27.57
C ASN A 2 -66.18 6.59 27.63
N PHE A 3 -65.67 6.18 28.78
CA PHE A 3 -64.25 5.76 29.01
C PHE A 3 -63.77 4.69 28.05
N ARG A 4 -64.64 3.84 27.55
CA ARG A 4 -64.40 2.82 26.52
C ARG A 4 -63.97 3.39 25.16
N TYR A 5 -64.48 4.56 24.79
CA TYR A 5 -64.20 5.22 23.53
C TYR A 5 -62.79 5.83 23.52
N ILE A 6 -62.38 6.43 24.64
CA ILE A 6 -61.08 7.04 24.83
C ILE A 6 -60.00 5.95 24.83
N TRP A 7 -60.26 4.82 25.49
CA TRP A 7 -59.31 3.70 25.56
C TRP A 7 -59.13 3.01 24.20
N SER A 8 -60.18 2.79 23.46
CA SER A 8 -60.15 2.25 22.08
C SER A 8 -59.38 3.16 21.11
N TYR A 9 -59.55 4.49 21.24
CA TYR A 9 -58.81 5.46 20.42
C TYR A 9 -57.30 5.48 20.74
N GLN A 10 -56.97 5.42 22.01
CA GLN A 10 -55.57 5.36 22.45
C GLN A 10 -54.87 4.06 22.01
N MET A 11 -55.54 2.93 22.09
CA MET A 11 -55.02 1.65 21.61
C MET A 11 -54.78 1.64 20.11
N LYS A 12 -55.71 2.14 19.29
CA LYS A 12 -55.51 2.27 17.84
C LYS A 12 -54.38 3.22 17.49
N LYS A 13 -54.22 4.31 18.21
CA LYS A 13 -53.11 5.26 18.03
C LYS A 13 -51.75 4.63 18.40
N TRP A 14 -51.73 3.77 19.43
CA TRP A 14 -50.55 3.04 19.85
C TRP A 14 -50.14 1.96 18.82
N GLU A 15 -51.11 1.21 18.30
CA GLU A 15 -50.87 0.23 17.21
C GLU A 15 -50.39 0.88 15.93
N TYR A 16 -50.94 2.03 15.56
CA TYR A 16 -50.51 2.80 14.40
C TYR A 16 -49.07 3.31 14.57
N ASN A 17 -48.70 3.85 15.72
CA ASN A 17 -47.36 4.30 16.00
C ASN A 17 -46.33 3.16 16.03
N THR A 18 -46.69 2.01 16.62
CA THR A 18 -45.80 0.83 16.61
C THR A 18 -45.60 0.24 15.21
N SER A 19 -46.62 0.26 14.39
CA SER A 19 -46.51 -0.17 12.98
C SER A 19 -45.63 0.79 12.16
N LEU A 20 -45.73 2.10 12.38
CA LEU A 20 -44.88 3.11 11.75
C LEU A 20 -43.41 2.99 12.17
N ILE A 21 -43.15 2.73 13.46
CA ILE A 21 -41.76 2.49 13.95
C ILE A 21 -41.18 1.21 13.32
N LYS A 22 -41.99 0.15 13.24
CA LYS A 22 -41.58 -1.10 12.59
C LYS A 22 -41.32 -0.91 11.09
N TYR A 23 -42.19 -0.15 10.42
CA TYR A 23 -42.04 0.17 8.99
C TYR A 23 -40.78 1.03 8.71
N ARG A 24 -40.51 2.07 9.54
CA ARG A 24 -39.32 2.88 9.48
C ARG A 24 -38.02 2.06 9.73
N ARG A 25 -38.11 1.10 10.66
CA ARG A 25 -36.97 0.19 10.92
C ARG A 25 -36.70 -0.71 9.73
N ILE A 26 -37.72 -1.30 9.10
CA ILE A 26 -37.60 -2.13 7.91
C ILE A 26 -37.04 -1.33 6.71
N LEU A 27 -37.54 -0.09 6.50
CA LEU A 27 -37.00 0.78 5.45
C LEU A 27 -35.54 1.15 5.71
N GLY A 28 -35.16 1.49 6.94
CA GLY A 28 -33.78 1.80 7.29
C GLY A 28 -32.84 0.58 7.20
N GLU A 29 -33.36 -0.62 7.42
CA GLU A 29 -32.60 -1.87 7.21
C GLU A 29 -32.49 -2.22 5.71
N SER A 30 -33.54 -1.94 4.90
CA SER A 30 -33.50 -2.10 3.45
C SER A 30 -32.52 -1.13 2.80
N GLU A 31 -32.60 0.17 3.12
CA GLU A 31 -31.63 1.16 2.61
C GLU A 31 -30.20 0.86 3.04
N ARG A 32 -30.00 0.33 4.25
CA ARG A 32 -28.69 -0.08 4.74
C ARG A 32 -28.17 -1.33 4.03
N GLY A 33 -29.05 -2.28 3.72
CA GLY A 33 -28.73 -3.48 2.93
C GLY A 33 -28.35 -3.13 1.49
N ASP A 34 -29.10 -2.25 0.85
CA ASP A 34 -28.83 -1.79 -0.51
C ASP A 34 -27.51 -1.00 -0.58
N ASN A 35 -27.24 -0.13 0.39
CA ASN A 35 -25.98 0.60 0.50
C ASN A 35 -24.78 -0.33 0.76
N MET A 36 -24.94 -1.38 1.55
CA MET A 36 -23.90 -2.38 1.78
C MET A 36 -23.64 -3.25 0.53
N GLY A 37 -24.70 -3.58 -0.22
CA GLY A 37 -24.58 -4.29 -1.50
C GLY A 37 -23.87 -3.43 -2.56
N ASP A 38 -24.23 -2.16 -2.66
CA ASP A 38 -23.58 -1.20 -3.58
C ASP A 38 -22.11 -0.94 -3.21
N LEU A 39 -21.80 -0.87 -1.91
CA LEU A 39 -20.42 -0.79 -1.43
C LEU A 39 -19.61 -2.04 -1.78
N ALA A 40 -20.20 -3.24 -1.58
CA ALA A 40 -19.52 -4.49 -1.90
C ALA A 40 -19.23 -4.62 -3.40
N THR A 41 -20.18 -4.24 -4.25
CA THR A 41 -19.99 -4.24 -5.71
C THR A 41 -18.96 -3.22 -6.15
N LYS A 42 -18.97 -2.00 -5.64
CA LYS A 42 -17.95 -0.98 -5.90
C LYS A 42 -16.56 -1.42 -5.44
N LEU A 43 -16.46 -2.04 -4.25
CA LEU A 43 -15.20 -2.59 -3.76
C LEU A 43 -14.70 -3.72 -4.67
N GLN A 44 -15.60 -4.57 -5.16
CA GLN A 44 -15.24 -5.66 -6.06
C GLN A 44 -14.81 -5.14 -7.44
N GLU A 45 -15.49 -4.14 -8.01
CA GLU A 45 -15.09 -3.47 -9.26
C GLU A 45 -13.73 -2.81 -9.12
N GLU A 46 -13.49 -2.09 -8.04
CA GLU A 46 -12.24 -1.38 -7.79
C GLU A 46 -11.06 -2.32 -7.47
N LEU A 47 -11.33 -3.52 -6.93
CA LEU A 47 -10.31 -4.56 -6.69
C LEU A 47 -10.02 -5.40 -7.93
N THR A 48 -10.93 -5.44 -8.91
CA THR A 48 -10.68 -6.10 -10.18
C THR A 48 -9.80 -5.21 -11.06
N CYS A 49 -8.63 -5.74 -11.43
CA CYS A 49 -7.71 -5.06 -12.34
C CYS A 49 -8.32 -5.01 -13.74
N GLU A 50 -8.76 -3.83 -14.18
CA GLU A 50 -9.20 -3.63 -15.55
C GLU A 50 -8.02 -3.82 -16.52
N THR A 51 -8.24 -4.64 -17.57
CA THR A 51 -7.24 -4.82 -18.62
C THR A 51 -7.39 -3.69 -19.65
N VAL A 52 -6.40 -2.81 -19.74
CA VAL A 52 -6.42 -1.66 -20.67
C VAL A 52 -6.04 -2.09 -22.07
N PHE A 53 -5.06 -2.95 -22.22
CA PHE A 53 -4.57 -3.45 -23.51
C PHE A 53 -4.39 -4.96 -23.52
N LYS A 54 -4.69 -5.59 -24.66
CA LYS A 54 -4.36 -7.00 -24.93
C LYS A 54 -3.28 -7.06 -26.00
N ILE A 55 -2.07 -7.45 -25.65
CA ILE A 55 -0.96 -7.68 -26.59
C ILE A 55 -0.67 -9.17 -26.64
N GLY A 56 -0.89 -9.80 -27.79
CA GLY A 56 -0.55 -11.22 -27.99
C GLY A 56 -1.25 -12.20 -27.04
N GLY A 57 -2.48 -11.88 -26.57
CA GLY A 57 -3.24 -12.73 -25.65
C GLY A 57 -2.97 -12.49 -24.16
N ILE A 58 -2.02 -11.62 -23.80
CA ILE A 58 -1.74 -11.19 -22.42
C ILE A 58 -2.47 -9.88 -22.16
N GLY A 59 -3.37 -9.84 -21.18
CA GLY A 59 -4.02 -8.61 -20.72
C GLY A 59 -3.05 -7.80 -19.87
N ILE A 60 -2.80 -6.54 -20.27
CA ILE A 60 -2.01 -5.59 -19.49
C ILE A 60 -2.96 -4.86 -18.55
N ALA A 61 -2.76 -5.00 -17.24
CA ALA A 61 -3.54 -4.33 -16.22
C ALA A 61 -3.23 -2.82 -16.20
N GLU A 62 -4.21 -2.00 -15.82
CA GLU A 62 -4.07 -0.55 -15.64
C GLU A 62 -2.91 -0.22 -14.68
N SER A 63 -2.77 -0.97 -13.60
CA SER A 63 -1.69 -0.85 -12.61
C SER A 63 -0.29 -0.94 -13.22
N THR A 64 -0.10 -1.81 -14.23
CA THR A 64 1.17 -1.96 -14.94
C THR A 64 1.49 -0.73 -15.79
N VAL A 65 0.49 -0.16 -16.47
CA VAL A 65 0.66 1.07 -17.27
C VAL A 65 1.04 2.24 -16.37
N ILE A 66 0.35 2.40 -15.24
CA ILE A 66 0.65 3.45 -14.26
C ILE A 66 2.06 3.25 -13.68
N THR A 67 2.48 2.02 -13.40
CA THR A 67 3.85 1.69 -12.98
C THR A 67 4.88 2.19 -14.01
N TRP A 68 4.65 1.95 -15.29
CA TRP A 68 5.57 2.43 -16.35
C TRP A 68 5.61 3.96 -16.41
N VAL A 69 4.47 4.62 -16.24
CA VAL A 69 4.40 6.09 -16.19
C VAL A 69 5.19 6.63 -15.00
N ILE A 70 5.03 6.04 -13.81
CA ILE A 70 5.79 6.44 -12.61
C ILE A 70 7.29 6.24 -12.83
N MET A 71 7.70 5.11 -13.38
CA MET A 71 9.11 4.84 -13.68
C MET A 71 9.68 5.85 -14.69
N ALA A 72 8.92 6.19 -15.73
CA ALA A 72 9.31 7.19 -16.71
C ALA A 72 9.44 8.59 -16.08
N ILE A 73 8.52 8.97 -15.21
CA ILE A 73 8.56 10.25 -14.46
C ILE A 73 9.78 10.30 -13.55
N LEU A 74 10.05 9.24 -12.77
CA LEU A 74 11.21 9.17 -11.89
C LEU A 74 12.52 9.23 -12.67
N LEU A 75 12.62 8.51 -13.80
CA LEU A 75 13.77 8.54 -14.68
C LEU A 75 14.00 9.93 -15.29
N LEU A 76 12.93 10.54 -15.81
CA LEU A 76 12.98 11.89 -16.37
C LEU A 76 13.42 12.91 -15.30
N PHE A 77 12.86 12.82 -14.11
CA PHE A 77 13.23 13.67 -12.97
C PHE A 77 14.71 13.50 -12.61
N ALA A 78 15.20 12.25 -12.52
CA ALA A 78 16.61 11.97 -12.26
C ALA A 78 17.52 12.55 -13.35
N ILE A 79 17.20 12.39 -14.63
CA ILE A 79 17.95 12.94 -15.75
C ILE A 79 17.95 14.47 -15.70
N LEU A 80 16.81 15.11 -15.46
CA LEU A 80 16.74 16.57 -15.36
C LEU A 80 17.54 17.14 -14.19
N MET A 81 17.56 16.44 -13.05
CA MET A 81 18.31 16.85 -11.86
C MET A 81 19.81 16.64 -12.03
N THR A 82 20.23 15.58 -12.74
CA THR A 82 21.64 15.26 -12.97
C THR A 82 22.24 15.91 -14.23
N ARG A 83 21.44 16.60 -15.03
CA ARG A 83 21.89 17.25 -16.25
C ARG A 83 22.74 18.49 -15.92
N ASN A 84 23.93 18.60 -16.53
CA ASN A 84 24.84 19.73 -16.39
C ASN A 84 25.38 19.94 -14.96
N LEU A 85 25.80 18.87 -14.29
CA LEU A 85 26.52 18.96 -13.03
C LEU A 85 27.87 19.64 -13.25
N LYS A 86 28.18 20.67 -12.43
CA LYS A 86 29.45 21.42 -12.46
C LYS A 86 30.14 21.30 -11.11
N VAL A 87 31.46 21.18 -11.14
CA VAL A 87 32.29 21.15 -9.92
C VAL A 87 32.46 22.57 -9.36
N ASP A 88 32.67 23.55 -10.26
CA ASP A 88 32.77 24.96 -9.91
C ASP A 88 31.44 25.68 -10.22
N HIS A 89 31.02 26.61 -9.38
CA HIS A 89 29.78 27.37 -9.48
C HIS A 89 28.51 26.47 -9.43
N ILE A 90 28.35 25.79 -8.31
CA ILE A 90 27.21 24.90 -8.05
C ILE A 90 25.88 25.65 -8.19
N SER A 91 25.01 25.18 -9.08
CA SER A 91 23.67 25.74 -9.25
C SER A 91 22.75 25.35 -8.07
N LYS A 92 21.77 26.21 -7.75
CA LYS A 92 20.77 25.90 -6.68
C LYS A 92 20.05 24.58 -6.91
N ARG A 93 19.81 24.18 -8.18
CA ARG A 93 19.21 22.89 -8.54
C ARG A 93 20.13 21.72 -8.19
N GLN A 94 21.41 21.83 -8.48
CA GLN A 94 22.42 20.81 -8.14
C GLN A 94 22.54 20.66 -6.62
N ALA A 95 22.64 21.78 -5.89
CA ALA A 95 22.70 21.75 -4.44
C ALA A 95 21.46 21.07 -3.81
N ALA A 96 20.26 21.32 -4.34
CA ALA A 96 19.05 20.64 -3.89
C ALA A 96 19.07 19.13 -4.22
N ALA A 97 19.49 18.75 -5.43
CA ALA A 97 19.61 17.35 -5.82
C ALA A 97 20.63 16.61 -4.94
N GLU A 98 21.81 17.17 -4.74
CA GLU A 98 22.84 16.63 -3.87
C GLU A 98 22.35 16.47 -2.43
N PHE A 99 21.66 17.48 -1.88
CA PHE A 99 21.09 17.43 -0.54
C PHE A 99 20.11 16.24 -0.39
N ILE A 100 19.19 16.08 -1.35
CA ILE A 100 18.21 14.98 -1.34
C ILE A 100 18.93 13.62 -1.42
N VAL A 101 19.85 13.46 -2.36
CA VAL A 101 20.59 12.20 -2.55
C VAL A 101 21.44 11.86 -1.33
N VAL A 102 22.18 12.83 -0.77
CA VAL A 102 22.98 12.63 0.44
C VAL A 102 22.10 12.26 1.63
N LYS A 103 20.95 12.93 1.79
CA LYS A 103 20.00 12.64 2.87
C LYS A 103 19.41 11.24 2.76
N LEU A 104 18.97 10.83 1.56
CA LEU A 104 18.45 9.49 1.30
C LEU A 104 19.53 8.42 1.50
N ASN A 105 20.74 8.62 0.97
CA ASN A 105 21.86 7.71 1.19
C ASN A 105 22.17 7.55 2.68
N SER A 106 22.31 8.67 3.40
CA SER A 106 22.60 8.63 4.85
C SER A 106 21.51 7.91 5.64
N MET A 107 20.24 8.12 5.27
CA MET A 107 19.11 7.45 5.90
C MET A 107 19.15 5.93 5.66
N VAL A 108 19.32 5.50 4.42
CA VAL A 108 19.33 4.08 4.07
C VAL A 108 20.61 3.38 4.53
N GLU A 109 21.77 4.04 4.45
CA GLU A 109 23.02 3.52 5.02
C GLU A 109 22.94 3.31 6.53
N GLY A 110 22.25 4.22 7.25
CA GLY A 110 21.97 4.07 8.68
C GLY A 110 21.12 2.83 9.00
N MET A 111 20.19 2.47 8.11
CA MET A 111 19.35 1.28 8.25
C MET A 111 20.13 -0.01 7.94
N ILE A 112 20.85 -0.05 6.81
CA ILE A 112 21.47 -1.30 6.30
C ILE A 112 22.87 -1.57 6.87
N GLY A 113 23.56 -0.52 7.35
CA GLY A 113 24.95 -0.59 7.82
C GLY A 113 25.98 -0.51 6.68
N LYS A 114 27.22 -0.18 7.05
CA LYS A 114 28.31 0.08 6.09
C LYS A 114 28.71 -1.15 5.27
N GLU A 115 28.56 -2.34 5.81
CA GLU A 115 28.94 -3.61 5.16
C GLU A 115 28.11 -3.90 3.91
N ASN A 116 26.85 -3.51 3.91
CA ASN A 116 25.89 -3.80 2.85
C ASN A 116 25.61 -2.60 1.94
N ARG A 117 26.50 -1.60 1.88
CA ARG A 117 26.36 -0.35 1.13
C ARG A 117 25.98 -0.53 -0.34
N LYS A 118 26.39 -1.62 -0.97
CA LYS A 118 26.08 -1.94 -2.38
C LYS A 118 24.59 -2.08 -2.67
N PHE A 119 23.76 -2.36 -1.65
CA PHE A 119 22.31 -2.47 -1.80
C PHE A 119 21.55 -1.15 -1.60
N VAL A 120 22.26 -0.09 -1.16
CA VAL A 120 21.67 1.24 -0.91
C VAL A 120 20.96 1.82 -2.14
N PRO A 121 21.54 1.79 -3.36
CA PRO A 121 20.87 2.34 -4.54
C PRO A 121 19.54 1.65 -4.86
N TYR A 122 19.47 0.32 -4.69
CA TYR A 122 18.24 -0.44 -4.87
C TYR A 122 17.17 -0.01 -3.86
N LEU A 123 17.53 0.06 -2.58
CA LEU A 123 16.60 0.44 -1.51
C LEU A 123 16.07 1.85 -1.69
N ILE A 124 16.89 2.79 -2.13
CA ILE A 124 16.46 4.16 -2.46
C ILE A 124 15.49 4.16 -3.64
N THR A 125 15.77 3.37 -4.68
CA THR A 125 14.89 3.25 -5.85
C THR A 125 13.52 2.72 -5.45
N VAL A 126 13.47 1.67 -4.63
CA VAL A 126 12.22 1.09 -4.11
C VAL A 126 11.47 2.09 -3.22
N LEU A 127 12.20 2.81 -2.35
CA LEU A 127 11.64 3.86 -1.50
C LEU A 127 10.94 4.94 -2.32
N LEU A 128 11.62 5.45 -3.34
CA LEU A 128 11.07 6.49 -4.22
C LEU A 128 9.90 5.96 -5.04
N TYR A 129 10.01 4.74 -5.56
CA TYR A 129 8.94 4.11 -6.34
C TYR A 129 7.66 3.95 -5.50
N ILE A 130 7.75 3.33 -4.32
CA ILE A 130 6.58 3.12 -3.44
C ILE A 130 6.04 4.47 -2.96
N GLY A 131 6.90 5.41 -2.57
CA GLY A 131 6.50 6.74 -2.14
C GLY A 131 5.71 7.50 -3.20
N VAL A 132 6.22 7.55 -4.44
CA VAL A 132 5.53 8.21 -5.56
C VAL A 132 4.25 7.44 -5.95
N SER A 133 4.29 6.09 -5.92
CA SER A 133 3.11 5.26 -6.21
C SER A 133 1.95 5.51 -5.27
N ASN A 134 2.22 5.76 -3.99
CA ASN A 134 1.18 6.07 -3.01
C ASN A 134 0.67 7.53 -3.16
N VAL A 135 1.58 8.49 -3.38
CA VAL A 135 1.23 9.90 -3.55
C VAL A 135 0.44 10.16 -4.84
N ILE A 136 0.59 9.30 -5.86
CA ILE A 136 -0.12 9.48 -7.15
C ILE A 136 -1.64 9.37 -6.98
N GLY A 137 -2.12 8.73 -5.91
CA GLY A 137 -3.53 8.68 -5.53
C GLY A 137 -4.17 10.06 -5.36
N LEU A 138 -3.43 11.06 -4.89
CA LEU A 138 -3.89 12.45 -4.78
C LEU A 138 -4.26 13.08 -6.13
N PHE A 139 -3.65 12.62 -7.21
CA PHE A 139 -3.94 13.11 -8.56
C PHE A 139 -5.13 12.39 -9.21
N GLY A 140 -5.84 11.54 -8.45
CA GLY A 140 -7.00 10.79 -8.93
C GLY A 140 -6.64 9.57 -9.78
N LEU A 141 -5.36 9.19 -9.84
CA LEU A 141 -4.93 7.96 -10.50
C LEU A 141 -4.97 6.81 -9.49
N LYS A 142 -5.32 5.61 -9.96
CA LYS A 142 -5.33 4.43 -9.09
C LYS A 142 -3.88 4.06 -8.70
N PRO A 143 -3.52 4.04 -7.41
CA PRO A 143 -2.16 3.66 -7.00
C PRO A 143 -1.84 2.24 -7.46
N PRO A 144 -0.72 1.97 -8.13
CA PRO A 144 -0.36 0.61 -8.54
C PRO A 144 -0.14 -0.34 -7.35
N THR A 145 0.15 0.19 -6.17
CA THR A 145 0.26 -0.57 -4.91
C THR A 145 -1.08 -1.15 -4.41
N LYS A 146 -2.21 -0.75 -5.01
CA LYS A 146 -3.55 -1.35 -4.80
C LYS A 146 -3.68 -2.71 -5.50
N ASP A 147 -2.84 -2.99 -6.50
CA ASP A 147 -2.79 -4.28 -7.19
C ASP A 147 -1.90 -5.26 -6.43
N LEU A 148 -2.49 -6.40 -6.03
CA LEU A 148 -1.76 -7.48 -5.34
C LEU A 148 -0.58 -8.00 -6.18
N ASN A 149 -0.72 -8.05 -7.52
CA ASN A 149 0.35 -8.53 -8.40
C ASN A 149 1.57 -7.63 -8.36
N VAL A 150 1.38 -6.30 -8.32
CA VAL A 150 2.47 -5.32 -8.22
C VAL A 150 3.16 -5.42 -6.86
N THR A 151 2.40 -5.49 -5.76
CA THR A 151 2.97 -5.62 -4.42
C THR A 151 3.66 -6.97 -4.21
N ALA A 152 3.12 -8.05 -4.78
CA ALA A 152 3.75 -9.37 -4.78
C ALA A 152 5.06 -9.36 -5.58
N ALA A 153 5.08 -8.74 -6.76
CA ALA A 153 6.31 -8.61 -7.56
C ALA A 153 7.41 -7.85 -6.82
N LEU A 154 7.06 -6.74 -6.14
CA LEU A 154 8.01 -5.98 -5.33
C LEU A 154 8.56 -6.79 -4.15
N SER A 155 7.70 -7.53 -3.46
CA SER A 155 8.12 -8.36 -2.32
C SER A 155 8.98 -9.55 -2.77
N ILE A 156 8.66 -10.21 -3.90
CA ILE A 156 9.46 -11.28 -4.47
C ILE A 156 10.83 -10.75 -4.92
N MET A 157 10.87 -9.59 -5.57
CA MET A 157 12.13 -8.97 -5.96
C MET A 157 13.00 -8.65 -4.74
N SER A 158 12.40 -8.17 -3.66
CA SER A 158 13.10 -7.87 -2.41
C SER A 158 13.65 -9.13 -1.74
N ILE A 159 12.89 -10.25 -1.70
CA ILE A 159 13.41 -11.51 -1.12
C ILE A 159 14.54 -12.10 -1.96
N ILE A 160 14.44 -12.05 -3.27
CA ILE A 160 15.55 -12.49 -4.14
C ILE A 160 16.83 -11.71 -3.82
N LEU A 161 16.72 -10.41 -3.57
CA LEU A 161 17.85 -9.57 -3.18
C LEU A 161 18.39 -9.93 -1.80
N ILE A 162 17.52 -10.21 -0.83
CA ILE A 162 17.88 -10.62 0.54
C ILE A 162 18.66 -11.94 0.49
N GLU A 163 18.14 -12.93 -0.23
CA GLU A 163 18.79 -14.22 -0.38
C GLU A 163 20.12 -14.12 -1.14
N ALA A 164 20.18 -13.29 -2.19
CA ALA A 164 21.42 -13.00 -2.91
C ALA A 164 22.47 -12.34 -2.00
N ALA A 165 22.04 -11.46 -1.09
CA ALA A 165 22.92 -10.84 -0.09
C ALA A 165 23.49 -11.89 0.88
N GLY A 166 22.65 -12.81 1.37
CA GLY A 166 23.05 -13.93 2.22
C GLY A 166 24.06 -14.86 1.55
N ILE A 167 23.80 -15.25 0.30
CA ILE A 167 24.70 -16.08 -0.48
C ILE A 167 26.05 -15.38 -0.72
N GLN A 168 26.03 -14.07 -0.98
CA GLN A 168 27.25 -13.31 -1.23
C GLN A 168 28.12 -13.15 0.02
N LYS A 169 27.50 -13.08 1.21
CA LYS A 169 28.19 -12.91 2.50
C LYS A 169 28.78 -14.22 3.03
N ARG A 170 28.04 -15.31 2.93
CA ARG A 170 28.38 -16.62 3.56
C ARG A 170 28.80 -17.69 2.55
N GLY A 171 28.60 -17.43 1.25
CA GLY A 171 28.74 -18.44 0.21
C GLY A 171 27.59 -19.45 0.18
N VAL A 172 27.42 -20.18 -0.92
CA VAL A 172 26.30 -21.11 -1.11
C VAL A 172 26.26 -22.21 -0.02
N LYS A 173 27.45 -22.76 0.33
CA LYS A 173 27.55 -23.80 1.37
C LYS A 173 27.21 -23.26 2.76
N GLY A 174 27.66 -22.04 3.11
CA GLY A 174 27.36 -21.38 4.37
C GLY A 174 25.88 -20.99 4.48
N TRP A 175 25.29 -20.54 3.37
CA TRP A 175 23.88 -20.23 3.28
C TRP A 175 22.99 -21.48 3.54
N CYS A 176 23.27 -22.62 2.88
CA CYS A 176 22.57 -23.88 3.14
C CYS A 176 22.74 -24.36 4.59
N LYS A 177 23.95 -24.20 5.18
CA LYS A 177 24.21 -24.60 6.55
C LYS A 177 23.45 -23.75 7.55
N ASN A 178 23.24 -22.46 7.27
CA ASN A 178 22.49 -21.55 8.13
C ASN A 178 21.04 -21.99 8.37
N PHE A 179 20.41 -22.72 7.42
CA PHE A 179 19.07 -23.28 7.64
C PHE A 179 19.03 -24.37 8.72
N ALA A 180 20.13 -25.10 8.92
CA ALA A 180 20.23 -26.15 9.92
C ALA A 180 20.81 -25.67 11.26
N GLU A 181 21.26 -24.44 11.37
CA GLU A 181 21.75 -23.85 12.61
C GLU A 181 20.61 -23.19 13.43
N PRO A 182 20.63 -23.22 14.79
CA PRO A 182 21.60 -23.92 15.64
C PRO A 182 21.34 -25.43 15.79
N ILE A 183 20.15 -25.92 15.46
CA ILE A 183 19.77 -27.34 15.59
C ILE A 183 18.95 -27.75 14.37
N ALA A 184 19.19 -28.92 13.78
CA ALA A 184 18.51 -29.43 12.58
C ALA A 184 16.97 -29.46 12.67
N ILE A 185 16.41 -29.54 13.88
CA ILE A 185 14.96 -29.45 14.15
C ILE A 185 14.37 -28.08 13.78
N VAL A 186 15.17 -27.01 13.78
CA VAL A 186 14.73 -25.65 13.43
C VAL A 186 14.74 -25.42 11.92
N ALA A 187 15.41 -26.28 11.14
CA ALA A 187 15.51 -26.13 9.70
C ALA A 187 14.16 -25.93 8.96
N PRO A 188 13.06 -26.64 9.27
CA PRO A 188 11.77 -26.42 8.65
C PRO A 188 11.21 -25.00 8.91
N ILE A 189 11.47 -24.43 10.10
CA ILE A 189 11.02 -23.10 10.48
C ILE A 189 11.81 -22.05 9.69
N ASN A 190 13.13 -22.20 9.58
CA ASN A 190 13.98 -21.30 8.81
C ASN A 190 13.62 -21.31 7.32
N VAL A 191 13.29 -22.48 6.74
CA VAL A 191 12.79 -22.59 5.37
C VAL A 191 11.42 -21.90 5.21
N LEU A 192 10.52 -22.08 6.18
CA LEU A 192 9.21 -21.43 6.16
C LEU A 192 9.35 -19.90 6.20
N GLU A 193 10.34 -19.38 6.90
CA GLU A 193 10.60 -17.95 7.02
C GLU A 193 10.90 -17.28 5.67
N ILE A 194 11.57 -17.98 4.73
CA ILE A 194 11.79 -17.48 3.36
C ILE A 194 10.47 -17.15 2.65
N PHE A 195 9.40 -17.92 2.91
CA PHE A 195 8.09 -17.69 2.33
C PHE A 195 7.29 -16.65 3.10
N ILE A 196 7.43 -16.63 4.42
CA ILE A 196 6.69 -15.69 5.29
C ILE A 196 7.19 -14.25 5.11
N ARG A 197 8.49 -14.04 4.94
CA ARG A 197 9.08 -12.69 4.75
C ARG A 197 8.46 -11.95 3.56
N PRO A 198 8.46 -12.48 2.30
CA PRO A 198 7.83 -11.79 1.18
C PRO A 198 6.32 -11.67 1.32
N LEU A 199 5.66 -12.68 1.88
CA LEU A 199 4.23 -12.62 2.13
C LEU A 199 3.87 -11.48 3.10
N SER A 200 4.62 -11.35 4.18
CA SER A 200 4.43 -10.27 5.17
C SER A 200 4.65 -8.88 4.56
N LEU A 201 5.70 -8.70 3.73
CA LEU A 201 5.97 -7.45 3.02
C LEU A 201 4.86 -7.11 2.02
N CYS A 202 4.43 -8.10 1.22
CA CYS A 202 3.36 -7.95 0.24
C CYS A 202 2.04 -7.57 0.92
N MET A 203 1.60 -8.34 1.91
CA MET A 203 0.32 -8.13 2.60
C MET A 203 0.28 -6.82 3.39
N ARG A 204 1.41 -6.38 3.90
CA ARG A 204 1.52 -5.08 4.59
C ARG A 204 1.31 -3.92 3.63
N LEU A 205 2.00 -3.94 2.47
CA LEU A 205 1.87 -2.89 1.47
C LEU A 205 0.46 -2.86 0.87
N PHE A 206 -0.04 -4.02 0.44
CA PHE A 206 -1.38 -4.18 -0.11
C PHE A 206 -2.47 -3.84 0.91
N GLY A 207 -2.35 -4.36 2.13
CA GLY A 207 -3.37 -4.20 3.18
C GLY A 207 -3.57 -2.76 3.63
N ASN A 208 -2.48 -1.97 3.72
CA ASN A 208 -2.60 -0.56 4.07
C ASN A 208 -3.33 0.23 2.99
N VAL A 209 -2.95 0.04 1.72
CA VAL A 209 -3.60 0.74 0.59
C VAL A 209 -5.06 0.33 0.46
N LEU A 210 -5.36 -0.97 0.62
CA LEU A 210 -6.73 -1.47 0.60
C LEU A 210 -7.55 -0.92 1.77
N GLY A 211 -6.98 -0.93 2.99
CA GLY A 211 -7.62 -0.39 4.18
C GLY A 211 -7.94 1.10 4.05
N ALA A 212 -6.99 1.89 3.58
CA ALA A 212 -7.18 3.31 3.30
C ALA A 212 -8.30 3.54 2.28
N PHE A 213 -8.34 2.76 1.20
CA PHE A 213 -9.39 2.84 0.18
C PHE A 213 -10.79 2.54 0.76
N VAL A 214 -10.94 1.45 1.52
CA VAL A 214 -12.22 1.08 2.16
C VAL A 214 -12.70 2.17 3.10
N ILE A 215 -11.80 2.69 3.95
CA ILE A 215 -12.14 3.78 4.89
C ILE A 215 -12.54 5.04 4.13
N MET A 216 -11.82 5.39 3.07
CA MET A 216 -12.15 6.56 2.25
C MET A 216 -13.53 6.43 1.59
N GLU A 217 -13.88 5.26 1.08
CA GLU A 217 -15.19 5.04 0.46
C GLU A 217 -16.34 5.14 1.48
N LEU A 218 -16.12 4.60 2.70
CA LEU A 218 -17.07 4.78 3.81
C LEU A 218 -17.23 6.24 4.22
N ILE A 219 -16.14 7.01 4.30
CA ILE A 219 -16.19 8.43 4.64
C ILE A 219 -16.94 9.24 3.58
N LYS A 220 -16.73 8.95 2.30
CA LYS A 220 -17.44 9.60 1.19
C LYS A 220 -18.95 9.36 1.25
N GLN A 221 -19.39 8.18 1.70
CA GLN A 221 -20.82 7.88 1.88
C GLN A 221 -21.44 8.64 3.04
N LEU A 222 -20.67 8.89 4.12
CA LEU A 222 -21.17 9.60 5.31
C LEU A 222 -21.20 11.12 5.11
N VAL A 223 -20.12 11.70 4.61
CA VAL A 223 -19.97 13.16 4.40
C VAL A 223 -19.17 13.41 3.11
N PRO A 224 -19.86 13.63 1.99
CA PRO A 224 -19.24 13.53 0.66
C PRO A 224 -18.25 14.64 0.30
N VAL A 225 -18.24 15.80 0.97
CA VAL A 225 -17.48 16.97 0.49
C VAL A 225 -16.34 17.40 1.42
N VAL A 226 -16.58 17.54 2.72
CA VAL A 226 -15.63 18.21 3.63
C VAL A 226 -14.66 17.21 4.29
N LEU A 227 -15.18 16.06 4.72
CA LEU A 227 -14.37 15.06 5.45
C LEU A 227 -13.36 14.30 4.57
N PRO A 228 -13.65 13.91 3.32
CA PRO A 228 -12.70 13.11 2.53
C PRO A 228 -11.37 13.81 2.27
N LEU A 229 -11.34 15.13 2.18
CA LEU A 229 -10.16 15.91 1.80
C LEU A 229 -8.99 15.79 2.81
N PRO A 230 -9.18 16.06 4.12
CA PRO A 230 -8.10 15.87 5.10
C PRO A 230 -7.71 14.39 5.28
N PHE A 231 -8.66 13.46 5.15
CA PHE A 231 -8.36 12.03 5.25
C PHE A 231 -7.60 11.51 4.04
N SER A 232 -7.89 11.98 2.81
CA SER A 232 -7.09 11.67 1.61
C SER A 232 -5.65 12.16 1.79
N PHE A 233 -5.45 13.38 2.27
CA PHE A 233 -4.12 13.89 2.57
C PHE A 233 -3.37 13.02 3.59
N TYR A 234 -4.06 12.56 4.62
CA TYR A 234 -3.49 11.67 5.62
C TYR A 234 -3.10 10.32 5.03
N PHE A 235 -4.02 9.63 4.34
CA PHE A 235 -3.77 8.28 3.82
C PHE A 235 -2.80 8.28 2.63
N ASP A 236 -2.95 9.20 1.68
CA ASP A 236 -2.15 9.18 0.45
C ASP A 236 -0.73 9.71 0.68
N ILE A 237 -0.54 10.74 1.54
CA ILE A 237 0.79 11.29 1.79
C ILE A 237 1.41 10.65 3.03
N PHE A 238 0.80 10.81 4.20
CA PHE A 238 1.45 10.47 5.46
C PHE A 238 1.58 8.96 5.61
N ASP A 239 0.49 8.22 5.50
CA ASP A 239 0.51 6.75 5.59
C ASP A 239 1.28 6.14 4.42
N GLY A 240 1.10 6.65 3.20
CA GLY A 240 1.83 6.22 2.01
C GLY A 240 3.35 6.37 2.11
N LEU A 241 3.85 7.48 2.68
CA LEU A 241 5.29 7.69 2.89
C LEU A 241 5.83 6.83 4.04
N ILE A 242 5.08 6.69 5.14
CA ILE A 242 5.44 5.77 6.23
C ILE A 242 5.55 4.35 5.69
N GLN A 243 4.61 3.91 4.87
CA GLN A 243 4.62 2.57 4.29
C GLN A 243 5.84 2.33 3.40
N ALA A 244 6.23 3.30 2.57
CA ALA A 244 7.45 3.23 1.77
C ALA A 244 8.69 3.10 2.66
N TYR A 245 8.77 3.89 3.72
CA TYR A 245 9.86 3.81 4.70
C TYR A 245 9.91 2.46 5.41
N VAL A 246 8.78 1.96 5.92
CA VAL A 246 8.68 0.68 6.64
C VAL A 246 9.07 -0.49 5.75
N PHE A 247 8.64 -0.49 4.47
CA PHE A 247 9.02 -1.53 3.52
C PHE A 247 10.53 -1.61 3.34
N VAL A 248 11.19 -0.47 3.12
CA VAL A 248 12.65 -0.39 2.95
C VAL A 248 13.38 -0.71 4.24
N PHE A 249 12.88 -0.25 5.39
CA PHE A 249 13.45 -0.55 6.70
C PHE A 249 13.46 -2.05 6.98
N LEU A 250 12.34 -2.75 6.76
CA LEU A 250 12.26 -4.19 6.96
C LEU A 250 13.13 -4.96 5.97
N THR A 251 13.13 -4.56 4.69
CA THR A 251 14.02 -5.17 3.70
C THR A 251 15.48 -5.00 4.09
N SER A 252 15.87 -3.83 4.60
CA SER A 252 17.24 -3.57 5.08
C SER A 252 17.60 -4.39 6.32
N LEU A 253 16.63 -4.60 7.22
CA LEU A 253 16.80 -5.44 8.39
C LEU A 253 17.04 -6.91 7.99
N PHE A 254 16.25 -7.44 7.07
CA PHE A 254 16.41 -8.79 6.53
C PHE A 254 17.75 -8.99 5.79
N ILE A 255 18.24 -7.97 5.07
CA ILE A 255 19.57 -8.02 4.45
C ILE A 255 20.70 -8.07 5.52
N LYS A 256 20.51 -7.44 6.68
CA LYS A 256 21.48 -7.52 7.78
C LYS A 256 21.53 -8.91 8.41
N GLU A 257 20.38 -9.54 8.56
CA GLU A 257 20.24 -10.88 9.15
C GLU A 257 20.76 -11.98 8.23
N ALA A 258 20.61 -11.81 6.92
CA ALA A 258 21.10 -12.73 5.89
C ALA A 258 22.65 -12.75 5.83
#